data_5022422c0ff1b99238b89ec2fafd0368
#
_entry.id   5022422c0ff1b99238b89ec2fafd0368
#
_cell.length_a   1.000
_cell.length_b   1.000
_cell.length_c   1.000
_cell.angle_alpha   90.00
_cell.angle_beta   90.00
_cell.angle_gamma   90.00
#
_symmetry.space_group_name_H-M   'P 1'
#
loop_
_entity.id
_entity.type
_entity.pdbx_description
1 polymer ?
#
loop_
_entity_poly.entity_id
_entity_poly.type
_entity_poly.pdbx_seq_one_letter_code
_entity_poly.pdbx_strand_id
1 'polypeptide(L)'
;ARGKGTIVLATVKGDVHDIGKNLVDIILTNNGYTVVNLGIKQPISAIIDAAEDHHADAIGMSGLLVKSTVVMKENLEELNKRGIATAYPVFLGGAALTRAYVEQDLREIFAGEVRYARDAFEGLRLMDALMAVKRGEEGAALPAPRERRVKARGGILVEDRVETAAGGGDGFAAALEGV
;
A
#
# COMPACT_ATOMS: atom_id res chain seq x y z
N ALA A 1 -12.40 18.37 15.88
CA ALA A 1 -13.01 17.81 14.70
C ALA A 1 -12.15 16.69 14.14
N ARG A 2 -12.78 15.70 13.61
CA ARG A 2 -12.03 14.60 13.03
C ARG A 2 -11.54 14.95 11.66
N GLY A 3 -10.40 14.39 11.28
CA GLY A 3 -9.92 14.54 9.94
C GLY A 3 -10.74 13.71 8.96
N LYS A 4 -10.24 13.64 7.72
CA LYS A 4 -10.93 12.89 6.67
C LYS A 4 -10.90 11.38 6.91
N GLY A 5 -9.88 10.88 7.58
CA GLY A 5 -9.69 9.48 7.86
C GLY A 5 -8.34 9.27 8.50
N THR A 6 -8.06 8.03 8.89
CA THR A 6 -6.85 7.68 9.62
C THR A 6 -6.14 6.54 8.91
N ILE A 7 -4.81 6.65 8.78
CA ILE A 7 -3.98 5.60 8.22
C ILE A 7 -2.77 5.37 9.10
N VAL A 8 -2.42 4.10 9.30
CA VAL A 8 -1.17 3.74 9.95
C VAL A 8 -0.12 3.55 8.86
N LEU A 9 1.02 4.19 9.01
CA LEU A 9 2.15 4.04 8.07
C LEU A 9 3.33 3.42 8.79
N ALA A 10 3.99 2.48 8.17
CA ALA A 10 5.15 1.83 8.76
C ALA A 10 6.11 1.34 7.69
N THR A 11 7.40 1.43 7.99
CA THR A 11 8.42 0.73 7.24
C THR A 11 8.53 -0.67 7.84
N VAL A 12 8.47 -1.70 7.02
CA VAL A 12 8.32 -3.07 7.51
C VAL A 12 9.55 -3.58 8.22
N LYS A 13 9.36 -4.66 8.95
CA LYS A 13 10.41 -5.31 9.71
C LYS A 13 11.66 -5.52 8.86
N GLY A 14 12.80 -5.15 9.42
CA GLY A 14 14.09 -5.33 8.77
C GLY A 14 14.48 -4.23 7.80
N ASP A 15 13.60 -3.26 7.56
CA ASP A 15 13.87 -2.19 6.61
C ASP A 15 13.98 -0.86 7.35
N VAL A 16 14.89 -0.01 6.87
CA VAL A 16 15.16 1.29 7.50
C VAL A 16 14.87 2.46 6.56
N HIS A 17 14.37 2.21 5.36
CA HIS A 17 14.21 3.25 4.36
C HIS A 17 12.84 3.89 4.51
N ASP A 18 12.79 5.13 4.98
CA ASP A 18 11.53 5.76 5.33
C ASP A 18 11.32 7.16 4.74
N ILE A 19 12.20 7.62 3.85
CA ILE A 19 12.05 8.95 3.28
C ILE A 19 10.73 9.08 2.54
N GLY A 20 10.40 8.14 1.68
CA GLY A 20 9.16 8.21 0.92
C GLY A 20 7.92 7.98 1.78
N LYS A 21 8.03 7.11 2.79
CA LYS A 21 6.93 6.94 3.72
C LYS A 21 6.63 8.26 4.43
N ASN A 22 7.69 8.97 4.81
CA ASN A 22 7.52 10.26 5.48
C ASN A 22 6.96 11.31 4.54
N LEU A 23 7.29 11.22 3.24
CA LEU A 23 6.67 12.10 2.26
C LEU A 23 5.18 11.82 2.13
N VAL A 24 4.79 10.55 2.15
CA VAL A 24 3.38 10.18 2.16
C VAL A 24 2.69 10.79 3.38
N ASP A 25 3.34 10.69 4.54
CA ASP A 25 2.82 11.29 5.77
C ASP A 25 2.56 12.79 5.58
N ILE A 26 3.54 13.51 5.04
CA ILE A 26 3.40 14.95 4.83
C ILE A 26 2.23 15.27 3.89
N ILE A 27 2.15 14.56 2.78
CA ILE A 27 1.12 14.80 1.78
C ILE A 27 -0.27 14.49 2.36
N LEU A 28 -0.40 13.37 3.04
CA LEU A 28 -1.70 13.01 3.62
C LEU A 28 -2.10 13.95 4.74
N THR A 29 -1.16 14.28 5.61
CA THR A 29 -1.44 15.19 6.73
C THR A 29 -1.87 16.55 6.20
N ASN A 30 -1.19 17.05 5.17
CA ASN A 30 -1.54 18.35 4.59
C ASN A 30 -2.90 18.33 3.90
N ASN A 31 -3.41 17.14 3.59
CA ASN A 31 -4.71 17.01 2.94
C ASN A 31 -5.81 16.58 3.91
N GLY A 32 -5.56 16.67 5.21
CA GLY A 32 -6.61 16.51 6.20
C GLY A 32 -6.73 15.12 6.80
N TYR A 33 -5.80 14.21 6.48
CA TYR A 33 -5.81 12.87 7.06
C TYR A 33 -5.03 12.84 8.37
N THR A 34 -5.38 11.92 9.24
CA THR A 34 -4.63 11.62 10.43
C THR A 34 -3.68 10.47 10.11
N VAL A 35 -2.39 10.70 10.28
CA VAL A 35 -1.38 9.69 9.98
C VAL A 35 -0.71 9.24 11.27
N VAL A 36 -0.78 7.94 11.54
CA VAL A 36 -0.08 7.34 12.66
C VAL A 36 1.19 6.70 12.09
N ASN A 37 2.28 7.43 12.15
CA ASN A 37 3.54 7.01 11.55
C ASN A 37 4.39 6.29 12.58
N LEU A 38 4.53 4.98 12.41
CA LEU A 38 5.23 4.15 13.38
C LEU A 38 6.74 4.16 13.23
N GLY A 39 7.24 4.57 12.06
CA GLY A 39 8.67 4.58 11.83
C GLY A 39 9.18 3.35 11.11
N ILE A 40 10.47 3.04 11.32
CA ILE A 40 11.15 1.96 10.62
C ILE A 40 11.10 0.65 11.40
N LYS A 41 11.41 -0.46 10.73
CA LYS A 41 11.59 -1.79 11.34
C LYS A 41 10.37 -2.24 12.15
N GLN A 42 9.19 -2.01 11.65
CA GLN A 42 7.98 -2.29 12.41
C GLN A 42 7.45 -3.70 12.14
N PRO A 43 7.31 -4.51 13.19
CA PRO A 43 6.69 -5.82 13.03
C PRO A 43 5.19 -5.69 12.81
N ILE A 44 4.61 -6.70 12.16
CA ILE A 44 3.18 -6.64 11.85
C ILE A 44 2.32 -6.52 13.11
N SER A 45 2.75 -7.08 14.23
CA SER A 45 1.97 -6.96 15.46
C SER A 45 1.84 -5.51 15.90
N ALA A 46 2.92 -4.73 15.79
CA ALA A 46 2.88 -3.31 16.14
C ALA A 46 1.98 -2.53 15.19
N ILE A 47 2.02 -2.88 13.91
CA ILE A 47 1.18 -2.24 12.91
C ILE A 47 -0.30 -2.52 13.20
N ILE A 48 -0.63 -3.77 13.52
CA ILE A 48 -2.00 -4.15 13.82
C ILE A 48 -2.49 -3.47 15.10
N ASP A 49 -1.65 -3.47 16.14
CA ASP A 49 -2.01 -2.83 17.41
C ASP A 49 -2.33 -1.34 17.19
N ALA A 50 -1.51 -0.66 16.40
CA ALA A 50 -1.75 0.75 16.10
C ALA A 50 -3.04 0.94 15.31
N ALA A 51 -3.29 0.07 14.34
CA ALA A 51 -4.50 0.16 13.54
C ALA A 51 -5.75 -0.01 14.41
N GLU A 52 -5.70 -0.94 15.35
CA GLU A 52 -6.83 -1.17 16.25
C GLU A 52 -6.99 -0.03 17.26
N ASP A 53 -5.89 0.42 17.85
CA ASP A 53 -5.93 1.48 18.84
C ASP A 53 -6.44 2.79 18.28
N HIS A 54 -6.10 3.08 17.03
CA HIS A 54 -6.47 4.34 16.40
C HIS A 54 -7.69 4.22 15.47
N HIS A 55 -8.29 3.06 15.42
CA HIS A 55 -9.44 2.79 14.53
C HIS A 55 -9.10 3.22 13.10
N ALA A 56 -7.97 2.75 12.61
CA ALA A 56 -7.48 3.16 11.30
C ALA A 56 -8.40 2.69 10.18
N ASP A 57 -8.45 3.49 9.13
CA ASP A 57 -9.22 3.16 7.93
C ASP A 57 -8.39 2.35 6.95
N ALA A 58 -7.07 2.44 7.04
CA ALA A 58 -6.16 1.74 6.15
C ALA A 58 -4.81 1.56 6.81
N ILE A 59 -4.02 0.65 6.26
CA ILE A 59 -2.64 0.43 6.65
C ILE A 59 -1.76 0.64 5.43
N GLY A 60 -0.71 1.45 5.59
CA GLY A 60 0.30 1.62 4.55
C GLY A 60 1.62 1.01 5.00
N MET A 61 2.20 0.18 4.16
CA MET A 61 3.50 -0.42 4.44
C MET A 61 4.49 -0.08 3.36
N SER A 62 5.72 0.22 3.75
CA SER A 62 6.76 0.57 2.81
C SER A 62 8.04 -0.18 3.09
N GLY A 63 8.88 -0.26 2.07
CA GLY A 63 10.20 -0.85 2.18
C GLY A 63 10.90 -0.76 0.84
N LEU A 64 12.23 -0.73 0.86
CA LEU A 64 13.02 -0.57 -0.35
C LEU A 64 13.54 -1.90 -0.88
N LEU A 65 13.81 -2.85 0.01
CA LEU A 65 14.56 -4.05 -0.33
C LEU A 65 13.67 -5.15 -0.88
N VAL A 66 14.27 -6.05 -1.66
CA VAL A 66 13.54 -7.21 -2.15
C VAL A 66 13.01 -8.05 -0.99
N LYS A 67 13.81 -8.23 0.06
CA LYS A 67 13.36 -8.98 1.22
C LYS A 67 12.15 -8.33 1.91
N SER A 68 12.00 -7.01 1.76
CA SER A 68 10.86 -6.33 2.33
C SER A 68 9.56 -6.72 1.65
N THR A 69 9.61 -7.06 0.36
CA THR A 69 8.41 -7.52 -0.33
C THR A 69 7.94 -8.87 0.22
N VAL A 70 8.87 -9.71 0.64
CA VAL A 70 8.53 -10.98 1.28
C VAL A 70 7.86 -10.72 2.64
N VAL A 71 8.40 -9.78 3.39
CA VAL A 71 7.82 -9.41 4.68
C VAL A 71 6.40 -8.86 4.48
N MET A 72 6.20 -8.04 3.45
CA MET A 72 4.86 -7.52 3.15
C MET A 72 3.88 -8.65 2.87
N LYS A 73 4.30 -9.65 2.09
CA LYS A 73 3.47 -10.81 1.82
C LYS A 73 3.13 -11.55 3.12
N GLU A 74 4.12 -11.78 3.96
CA GLU A 74 3.91 -12.42 5.24
C GLU A 74 2.95 -11.62 6.12
N ASN A 75 3.05 -10.30 6.06
CA ASN A 75 2.17 -9.43 6.82
C ASN A 75 0.71 -9.56 6.35
N LEU A 76 0.51 -9.65 5.03
CA LEU A 76 -0.83 -9.88 4.49
C LEU A 76 -1.38 -11.23 4.93
N GLU A 77 -0.53 -12.25 4.95
CA GLU A 77 -0.94 -13.57 5.41
C GLU A 77 -1.31 -13.56 6.89
N GLU A 78 -0.59 -12.78 7.68
CA GLU A 78 -0.93 -12.65 9.10
C GLU A 78 -2.27 -11.95 9.30
N LEU A 79 -2.55 -10.93 8.52
CA LEU A 79 -3.86 -10.26 8.57
C LEU A 79 -4.98 -11.24 8.21
N ASN A 80 -4.75 -12.07 7.19
CA ASN A 80 -5.70 -13.13 6.85
C ASN A 80 -5.92 -14.07 8.02
N LYS A 81 -4.82 -14.52 8.62
CA LYS A 81 -4.86 -15.51 9.69
C LYS A 81 -5.62 -14.99 10.90
N ARG A 82 -5.48 -13.70 11.20
CA ARG A 82 -6.19 -13.08 12.33
C ARG A 82 -7.63 -12.75 12.00
N GLY A 83 -8.04 -12.92 10.76
CA GLY A 83 -9.42 -12.65 10.35
C GLY A 83 -9.77 -11.17 10.27
N ILE A 84 -8.77 -10.31 10.10
CA ILE A 84 -8.99 -8.86 10.06
C ILE A 84 -8.63 -8.25 8.71
N ALA A 85 -8.38 -9.08 7.70
CA ALA A 85 -7.97 -8.59 6.39
C ALA A 85 -9.00 -7.66 5.76
N THR A 86 -10.28 -7.93 5.94
CA THR A 86 -11.31 -7.09 5.34
C THR A 86 -11.54 -5.79 6.12
N ALA A 87 -11.01 -5.69 7.33
CA ALA A 87 -11.17 -4.50 8.14
C ALA A 87 -10.19 -3.40 7.76
N TYR A 88 -9.04 -3.76 7.19
CA TYR A 88 -7.98 -2.81 6.93
C TYR A 88 -7.47 -2.96 5.50
N PRO A 89 -7.96 -2.16 4.56
CA PRO A 89 -7.31 -2.06 3.24
C PRO A 89 -5.84 -1.72 3.40
N VAL A 90 -5.00 -2.32 2.57
CA VAL A 90 -3.54 -2.17 2.67
C VAL A 90 -3.00 -1.53 1.40
N PHE A 91 -2.18 -0.51 1.59
CA PHE A 91 -1.51 0.17 0.48
C PHE A 91 0.00 -0.07 0.63
N LEU A 92 0.63 -0.53 -0.44
CA LEU A 92 2.03 -0.92 -0.41
C LEU A 92 2.86 -0.06 -1.37
N GLY A 93 4.05 0.30 -0.94
CA GLY A 93 4.97 1.05 -1.79
C GLY A 93 6.41 0.65 -1.53
N GLY A 94 7.27 0.88 -2.53
CA GLY A 94 8.69 0.59 -2.41
C GLY A 94 9.31 0.22 -3.74
N ALA A 95 10.64 0.41 -3.84
CA ALA A 95 11.37 0.25 -5.09
C ALA A 95 11.32 -1.16 -5.66
N ALA A 96 11.28 -2.17 -4.79
CA ALA A 96 11.28 -3.55 -5.27
C ALA A 96 9.88 -4.04 -5.65
N LEU A 97 8.85 -3.26 -5.39
CA LEU A 97 7.49 -3.64 -5.75
C LEU A 97 7.17 -3.21 -7.17
N THR A 98 6.24 -3.93 -7.78
CA THR A 98 5.61 -3.51 -9.03
C THR A 98 4.11 -3.57 -8.84
N ARG A 99 3.41 -2.84 -9.70
CA ARG A 99 1.94 -2.87 -9.67
C ARG A 99 1.41 -4.28 -9.89
N ALA A 100 2.03 -5.00 -10.83
CA ALA A 100 1.59 -6.36 -11.11
C ALA A 100 1.76 -7.29 -9.93
N TYR A 101 2.89 -7.20 -9.25
CA TYR A 101 3.12 -8.06 -8.09
C TYR A 101 2.08 -7.78 -6.99
N VAL A 102 1.82 -6.51 -6.72
CA VAL A 102 0.88 -6.14 -5.66
C VAL A 102 -0.55 -6.47 -6.06
N GLU A 103 -0.97 -6.01 -7.25
CA GLU A 103 -2.37 -6.02 -7.61
C GLU A 103 -2.81 -7.28 -8.33
N GLN A 104 -1.89 -8.18 -8.61
CA GLN A 104 -2.22 -9.50 -9.13
C GLN A 104 -1.78 -10.58 -8.16
N ASP A 105 -0.49 -10.66 -7.86
CA ASP A 105 0.03 -11.77 -7.06
C ASP A 105 -0.40 -11.65 -5.60
N LEU A 106 -0.16 -10.51 -4.97
CA LEU A 106 -0.53 -10.33 -3.57
C LEU A 106 -2.04 -10.23 -3.39
N ARG A 107 -2.72 -9.66 -4.36
CA ARG A 107 -4.17 -9.57 -4.32
C ARG A 107 -4.82 -10.95 -4.25
N GLU A 108 -4.25 -11.94 -4.93
CA GLU A 108 -4.78 -13.29 -4.89
C GLU A 108 -4.61 -13.95 -3.51
N ILE A 109 -3.61 -13.51 -2.77
CA ILE A 109 -3.32 -14.05 -1.45
C ILE A 109 -4.14 -13.38 -0.37
N PHE A 110 -4.30 -12.06 -0.47
CA PHE A 110 -4.93 -11.26 0.59
C PHE A 110 -6.45 -11.35 0.51
N ALA A 111 -7.08 -11.60 1.65
CA ALA A 111 -8.53 -11.71 1.70
C ALA A 111 -9.23 -10.34 1.66
N GLY A 112 -8.48 -9.26 1.84
CA GLY A 112 -9.02 -7.90 1.81
C GLY A 112 -8.57 -7.15 0.56
N GLU A 113 -8.60 -5.82 0.65
CA GLU A 113 -8.21 -4.95 -0.45
C GLU A 113 -6.75 -4.59 -0.32
N VAL A 114 -5.97 -4.79 -1.39
CA VAL A 114 -4.57 -4.37 -1.43
C VAL A 114 -4.33 -3.63 -2.74
N ARG A 115 -3.62 -2.51 -2.67
CA ARG A 115 -3.29 -1.70 -3.85
C ARG A 115 -1.84 -1.23 -3.75
N TYR A 116 -1.28 -0.97 -4.91
CA TYR A 116 0.06 -0.41 -5.03
C TYR A 116 -0.03 1.10 -5.12
N ALA A 117 0.79 1.78 -4.32
CA ALA A 117 0.92 3.23 -4.42
C ALA A 117 2.31 3.53 -4.98
N ARG A 118 2.33 4.00 -6.21
CA ARG A 118 3.58 4.29 -6.90
C ARG A 118 4.31 5.48 -6.26
N ASP A 119 3.55 6.45 -5.75
CA ASP A 119 4.11 7.64 -5.13
C ASP A 119 3.12 8.20 -4.11
N ALA A 120 3.52 9.28 -3.44
CA ALA A 120 2.70 9.88 -2.39
C ALA A 120 1.36 10.41 -2.92
N PHE A 121 1.34 10.88 -4.16
CA PHE A 121 0.10 11.41 -4.74
C PHE A 121 -0.87 10.28 -5.05
N GLU A 122 -0.36 9.14 -5.50
CA GLU A 122 -1.21 7.99 -5.70
C GLU A 122 -1.74 7.49 -4.35
N GLY A 123 -0.92 7.55 -3.31
CA GLY A 123 -1.37 7.24 -1.96
C GLY A 123 -2.52 8.13 -1.52
N LEU A 124 -2.42 9.42 -1.83
CA LEU A 124 -3.51 10.35 -1.52
C LEU A 124 -4.78 9.97 -2.27
N ARG A 125 -4.66 9.67 -3.56
CA ARG A 125 -5.83 9.27 -4.35
C ARG A 125 -6.47 8.00 -3.80
N LEU A 126 -5.66 7.05 -3.34
CA LEU A 126 -6.19 5.82 -2.76
C LEU A 126 -6.96 6.12 -1.48
N MET A 127 -6.43 6.97 -0.61
CA MET A 127 -7.14 7.34 0.61
C MET A 127 -8.43 8.10 0.29
N ASP A 128 -8.39 9.03 -0.66
CA ASP A 128 -9.60 9.76 -1.05
C ASP A 128 -10.66 8.79 -1.58
N ALA A 129 -10.27 7.83 -2.40
CA ALA A 129 -11.20 6.85 -2.95
C ALA A 129 -11.77 5.95 -1.84
N LEU A 130 -10.91 5.50 -0.93
CA LEU A 130 -11.35 4.65 0.17
C LEU A 130 -12.37 5.37 1.04
N MET A 131 -12.08 6.61 1.40
CA MET A 131 -12.98 7.34 2.29
C MET A 131 -14.30 7.70 1.59
N ALA A 132 -14.26 7.92 0.27
CA ALA A 132 -15.48 8.11 -0.50
C ALA A 132 -16.36 6.84 -0.45
N VAL A 133 -15.74 5.68 -0.58
CA VAL A 133 -16.46 4.40 -0.44
C VAL A 133 -17.06 4.29 0.95
N LYS A 134 -16.30 4.62 1.98
CA LYS A 134 -16.77 4.50 3.36
C LYS A 134 -17.90 5.46 3.68
N ARG A 135 -17.95 6.61 3.00
CA ARG A 135 -19.07 7.54 3.14
C ARG A 135 -20.30 7.12 2.35
N GLY A 136 -20.18 6.07 1.54
CA GLY A 136 -21.29 5.61 0.74
C GLY A 136 -21.59 6.48 -0.47
N GLU A 137 -20.61 7.21 -0.96
CA GLU A 137 -20.82 8.06 -2.14
C GLU A 137 -21.10 7.22 -3.37
N GLU A 138 -22.08 7.65 -4.14
CA GLU A 138 -22.49 6.91 -5.33
C GLU A 138 -21.35 6.86 -6.34
N GLY A 139 -21.09 5.66 -6.89
CA GLY A 139 -20.02 5.48 -7.86
C GLY A 139 -18.63 5.40 -7.26
N ALA A 140 -18.50 5.54 -5.94
CA ALA A 140 -17.18 5.50 -5.32
C ALA A 140 -16.66 4.06 -5.29
N ALA A 141 -15.38 3.92 -5.61
CA ALA A 141 -14.70 2.63 -5.56
C ALA A 141 -13.21 2.85 -5.52
N LEU A 142 -12.47 1.90 -4.95
CA LEU A 142 -11.04 1.89 -5.11
C LEU A 142 -10.73 1.64 -6.58
N PRO A 143 -9.59 2.16 -7.09
CA PRO A 143 -9.21 1.88 -8.46
C PRO A 143 -9.20 0.38 -8.72
N ALA A 144 -9.66 -0.02 -9.91
CA ALA A 144 -9.65 -1.43 -10.27
C ALA A 144 -8.21 -1.93 -10.26
N PRO A 145 -7.95 -3.11 -9.69
CA PRO A 145 -6.59 -3.66 -9.74
C PRO A 145 -6.21 -3.94 -11.18
N ARG A 146 -4.92 -3.80 -11.46
CA ARG A 146 -4.42 -4.14 -12.79
C ARG A 146 -4.63 -5.60 -13.07
N GLU A 147 -5.16 -5.91 -14.23
CA GLU A 147 -5.34 -7.28 -14.66
C GLU A 147 -4.18 -7.72 -15.51
N ARG A 148 -3.84 -9.00 -15.38
CA ARG A 148 -2.73 -9.55 -16.14
C ARG A 148 -3.18 -9.71 -17.59
N ARG A 149 -2.41 -9.14 -18.51
CA ARG A 149 -2.72 -9.23 -19.92
C ARG A 149 -1.84 -10.27 -20.57
N VAL A 150 -2.47 -11.28 -21.18
CA VAL A 150 -1.76 -12.38 -21.81
C VAL A 150 -1.94 -12.29 -23.31
N LYS A 151 -0.84 -12.43 -24.06
CA LYS A 151 -0.91 -12.42 -25.50
C LYS A 151 -1.62 -13.66 -26.01
N ALA A 152 -2.24 -13.54 -27.17
CA ALA A 152 -2.98 -14.63 -27.76
C ALA A 152 -2.11 -15.84 -28.00
N ARG A 153 -0.87 -15.65 -28.30
CA ARG A 153 0.05 -16.75 -28.52
C ARG A 153 1.28 -16.59 -27.69
N GLY A 154 1.78 -17.69 -27.14
CA GLY A 154 2.97 -17.67 -26.37
C GLY A 154 2.80 -17.22 -24.94
N GLY A 155 1.65 -16.75 -24.56
CA GLY A 155 1.39 -16.40 -23.18
C GLY A 155 2.28 -15.35 -22.57
N ILE A 156 2.79 -14.43 -23.34
CA ILE A 156 3.68 -13.40 -22.84
C ILE A 156 2.88 -12.32 -22.15
N LEU A 157 3.31 -11.97 -20.95
CA LEU A 157 2.67 -10.92 -20.18
C LEU A 157 3.40 -9.62 -20.45
N VAL A 158 2.96 -8.92 -21.47
CA VAL A 158 3.67 -7.74 -21.96
C VAL A 158 3.49 -6.56 -21.05
N GLU A 159 2.27 -6.35 -20.61
CA GLU A 159 1.95 -5.18 -19.84
C GLU A 159 2.70 -5.11 -18.54
N ASP A 160 2.81 -6.24 -17.85
CA ASP A 160 3.51 -6.28 -16.58
C ASP A 160 4.98 -5.93 -16.76
N ARG A 161 5.58 -6.38 -17.85
CA ARG A 161 6.97 -6.06 -18.11
C ARG A 161 7.20 -4.60 -18.33
N VAL A 162 6.32 -3.98 -19.09
CA VAL A 162 6.43 -2.57 -19.39
C VAL A 162 6.30 -1.77 -18.10
N GLU A 163 5.35 -2.13 -17.29
CA GLU A 163 5.15 -1.46 -16.02
C GLU A 163 6.39 -1.57 -15.15
N THR A 164 6.95 -2.76 -15.07
CA THR A 164 8.14 -2.97 -14.26
C THR A 164 9.32 -2.17 -14.78
N ALA A 165 9.51 -2.18 -16.09
CA ALA A 165 10.66 -1.49 -16.68
C ALA A 165 10.52 0.01 -16.58
N ALA A 166 9.33 0.51 -16.75
CA ALA A 166 9.14 1.94 -16.84
C ALA A 166 9.01 2.61 -15.49
N GLY A 167 8.35 1.95 -14.58
CA GLY A 167 7.99 2.63 -13.39
C GLY A 167 8.41 1.96 -12.12
N GLY A 168 8.82 0.72 -12.26
CA GLY A 168 9.09 -0.11 -11.10
C GLY A 168 9.29 0.59 -9.80
N GLY A 169 8.26 0.92 -9.17
CA GLY A 169 8.35 1.54 -7.88
C GLY A 169 8.98 2.91 -7.85
N ASP A 170 9.24 3.48 -9.01
CA ASP A 170 10.02 4.69 -9.04
C ASP A 170 9.36 5.82 -8.29
N GLY A 171 8.06 5.99 -8.39
CA GLY A 171 7.39 7.08 -7.72
C GLY A 171 7.45 6.98 -6.21
N PHE A 172 6.93 5.90 -5.67
CA PHE A 172 6.93 5.72 -4.23
C PHE A 172 8.36 5.56 -3.71
N ALA A 173 9.16 4.76 -4.39
CA ALA A 173 10.51 4.53 -3.97
C ALA A 173 11.39 5.77 -4.12
N ALA A 174 11.22 6.52 -5.18
CA ALA A 174 11.95 7.75 -5.35
C ALA A 174 11.57 8.75 -4.27
N ALA A 175 10.30 8.80 -3.93
CA ALA A 175 9.86 9.61 -2.81
C ALA A 175 10.47 9.10 -1.51
N LEU A 176 10.71 7.81 -1.42
CA LEU A 176 11.33 7.23 -0.23
C LEU A 176 12.80 7.58 -0.11
N GLU A 177 13.52 7.54 -1.21
CA GLU A 177 14.98 7.61 -1.16
C GLU A 177 15.57 8.85 -1.77
N GLY A 178 14.96 9.36 -2.80
CA GLY A 178 15.57 10.38 -3.60
C GLY A 178 15.18 11.79 -3.26
N VAL A 179 14.34 11.95 -2.34
CA VAL A 179 13.84 13.30 -2.02
C VAL A 179 14.69 13.97 -0.93
#